data_1c9c900e9a60cc0c2b8a17373198dfc5
#
_entry.id   1c9c900e9a60cc0c2b8a17373198dfc5
#
_cell.length_a   1.000
_cell.length_b   1.000
_cell.length_c   1.000
_cell.angle_alpha   90.00
_cell.angle_beta   90.00
_cell.angle_gamma   90.00
#
_symmetry.space_group_name_H-M   'P 1'
#
loop_
_entity.id
_entity.type
_entity.pdbx_description
1 polymer ?
#
loop_
_entity_poly.entity_id
_entity_poly.type
_entity_poly.pdbx_seq_one_letter_code
_entity_poly.pdbx_strand_id
1 'polypeptide(L)'
;IKQQSSVLALTCSLTVEQSKRDAEIEIERPEQMLAFLDAEEAILSQKIQALVSSGAKAVFTSKSVDDRIKHACFDEGILLVGMMEDSGIEDLASATNATLTNHLGDLDASSLGSLLAAKIEVSEREDGRRTRLIVEVGDAAGLVTLDVGGGQGVATEEYVRAMYDGLRSLEMVIGDGGVLLGGGAFHIAAALHLRELAEATA
;
A
#
# COMPACT_ATOMS: atom_id res chain seq x y z
N ILE A 1 -10.84 11.97 -7.08
CA ILE A 1 -11.81 11.98 -5.96
C ILE A 1 -11.51 13.21 -5.11
N LYS A 2 -12.51 14.04 -4.83
CA LYS A 2 -12.38 15.29 -4.04
C LYS A 2 -13.33 15.36 -2.84
N GLN A 3 -13.93 14.26 -2.46
CA GLN A 3 -14.88 14.17 -1.35
C GLN A 3 -14.63 12.89 -0.58
N GLN A 4 -15.01 12.89 0.70
CA GLN A 4 -14.93 11.70 1.52
C GLN A 4 -15.60 10.52 0.81
N SER A 5 -14.87 9.45 0.64
CA SER A 5 -15.26 8.32 -0.18
C SER A 5 -14.83 7.00 0.45
N SER A 6 -15.61 5.97 0.19
CA SER A 6 -15.33 4.61 0.62
C SER A 6 -14.21 3.97 -0.22
N VAL A 7 -13.36 3.21 0.44
CA VAL A 7 -12.16 2.59 -0.11
C VAL A 7 -12.18 1.09 0.11
N LEU A 8 -11.75 0.35 -0.89
CA LEU A 8 -11.40 -1.07 -0.79
C LEU A 8 -9.91 -1.28 -1.03
N ALA A 9 -9.29 -2.10 -0.19
CA ALA A 9 -7.93 -2.60 -0.35
C ALA A 9 -7.96 -4.10 -0.60
N LEU A 10 -7.50 -4.52 -1.78
CA LEU A 10 -7.58 -5.90 -2.24
C LEU A 10 -6.17 -6.48 -2.46
N THR A 11 -5.99 -7.74 -2.09
CA THR A 11 -4.78 -8.50 -2.41
C THR A 11 -5.06 -9.60 -3.44
N CYS A 12 -6.30 -9.69 -3.94
CA CYS A 12 -6.69 -10.62 -4.99
C CYS A 12 -6.51 -10.03 -6.39
N SER A 13 -6.34 -10.93 -7.36
CA SER A 13 -6.29 -10.57 -8.78
C SER A 13 -7.70 -10.25 -9.32
N LEU A 14 -7.79 -9.18 -10.07
CA LEU A 14 -8.98 -8.78 -10.80
C LEU A 14 -8.87 -9.18 -12.29
N THR A 15 -8.38 -10.39 -12.54
CA THR A 15 -8.31 -11.02 -13.87
C THR A 15 -8.99 -12.38 -13.81
N VAL A 16 -9.24 -12.98 -14.95
CA VAL A 16 -9.58 -14.41 -14.99
C VAL A 16 -8.31 -15.17 -14.63
N GLU A 17 -8.30 -15.86 -13.49
CA GLU A 17 -7.16 -16.67 -13.08
C GLU A 17 -7.05 -17.89 -13.98
N GLN A 18 -5.93 -18.01 -14.67
CA GLN A 18 -5.57 -19.26 -15.32
C GLN A 18 -5.28 -20.29 -14.24
N SER A 19 -5.77 -21.51 -14.44
CA SER A 19 -5.49 -22.64 -13.55
C SER A 19 -3.98 -22.75 -13.33
N LYS A 20 -3.54 -22.79 -12.07
CA LYS A 20 -2.12 -23.03 -11.70
C LYS A 20 -1.65 -24.44 -12.04
N ARG A 21 -2.53 -25.29 -12.55
CA ARG A 21 -2.19 -26.61 -13.08
C ARG A 21 -1.91 -26.45 -14.57
N ASP A 22 -0.85 -27.10 -15.06
CA ASP A 22 -0.55 -27.26 -16.48
C ASP A 22 -1.67 -28.13 -17.12
N ALA A 23 -2.85 -27.57 -17.23
CA ALA A 23 -3.98 -28.17 -17.92
C ALA A 23 -4.06 -27.49 -19.29
N GLU A 24 -3.62 -28.18 -20.32
CA GLU A 24 -3.92 -27.80 -21.68
C GLU A 24 -5.38 -28.15 -21.95
N ILE A 25 -6.16 -27.11 -22.31
CA ILE A 25 -7.54 -27.30 -22.74
C ILE A 25 -7.49 -27.43 -24.27
N GLU A 26 -7.65 -28.65 -24.76
CA GLU A 26 -7.75 -28.91 -26.19
C GLU A 26 -9.17 -28.57 -26.65
N ILE A 27 -9.31 -27.55 -27.47
CA ILE A 27 -10.60 -27.11 -28.02
C ILE A 27 -10.75 -27.71 -29.42
N GLU A 28 -11.55 -28.75 -29.55
CA GLU A 28 -11.77 -29.42 -30.82
C GLU A 28 -12.92 -28.80 -31.65
N ARG A 29 -13.84 -28.05 -31.01
CA ARG A 29 -15.06 -27.55 -31.66
C ARG A 29 -15.29 -26.07 -31.37
N PRO A 30 -15.80 -25.30 -32.36
CA PRO A 30 -16.10 -23.87 -32.18
C PRO A 30 -17.07 -23.59 -31.02
N GLU A 31 -18.03 -24.46 -30.76
CA GLU A 31 -19.00 -24.32 -29.68
C GLU A 31 -18.34 -24.38 -28.30
N GLN A 32 -17.27 -25.15 -28.14
CA GLN A 32 -16.49 -25.22 -26.89
C GLN A 32 -15.73 -23.92 -26.65
N MET A 33 -15.22 -23.30 -27.71
CA MET A 33 -14.56 -21.99 -27.61
C MET A 33 -15.54 -20.91 -27.17
N LEU A 34 -16.76 -20.88 -27.72
CA LEU A 34 -17.79 -19.95 -27.31
C LEU A 34 -18.18 -20.15 -25.84
N ALA A 35 -18.39 -21.39 -25.41
CA ALA A 35 -18.71 -21.70 -24.02
C ALA A 35 -17.59 -21.26 -23.04
N PHE A 36 -16.32 -21.36 -23.46
CA PHE A 36 -15.18 -20.91 -22.67
C PHE A 36 -15.17 -19.37 -22.54
N LEU A 37 -15.40 -18.66 -23.65
CA LEU A 37 -15.50 -17.19 -23.64
C LEU A 37 -16.67 -16.70 -22.80
N ASP A 38 -17.83 -17.34 -22.89
CA ASP A 38 -19.00 -17.03 -22.08
C ASP A 38 -18.73 -17.24 -20.58
N ALA A 39 -17.98 -18.30 -20.23
CA ALA A 39 -17.58 -18.56 -18.85
C ALA A 39 -16.61 -17.50 -18.32
N GLU A 40 -15.62 -17.08 -19.11
CA GLU A 40 -14.72 -15.98 -18.76
C GLU A 40 -15.49 -14.68 -18.54
N GLU A 41 -16.41 -14.34 -19.43
CA GLU A 41 -17.24 -13.15 -19.32
C GLU A 41 -18.14 -13.18 -18.08
N ALA A 42 -18.70 -14.34 -17.75
CA ALA A 42 -19.48 -14.53 -16.53
C ALA A 42 -18.64 -14.28 -15.25
N ILE A 43 -17.40 -14.78 -15.20
CA ILE A 43 -16.49 -14.56 -14.07
C ILE A 43 -16.17 -13.06 -13.92
N LEU A 44 -15.84 -12.38 -15.01
CA LEU A 44 -15.54 -10.95 -14.97
C LEU A 44 -16.76 -10.12 -14.56
N SER A 45 -17.94 -10.47 -15.09
CA SER A 45 -19.19 -9.81 -14.73
C SER A 45 -19.51 -9.97 -13.24
N GLN A 46 -19.27 -11.14 -12.65
CA GLN A 46 -19.40 -11.35 -11.21
C GLN A 46 -18.44 -10.47 -10.42
N LYS A 47 -17.17 -10.37 -10.84
CA LYS A 47 -16.17 -9.51 -10.18
C LYS A 47 -16.58 -8.03 -10.27
N ILE A 48 -17.03 -7.57 -11.43
CA ILE A 48 -17.53 -6.19 -11.62
C ILE A 48 -18.72 -5.95 -10.69
N GLN A 49 -19.69 -6.85 -10.67
CA GLN A 49 -20.87 -6.70 -9.83
C GLN A 49 -20.53 -6.66 -8.34
N ALA A 50 -19.57 -7.48 -7.89
CA ALA A 50 -19.09 -7.44 -6.50
C ALA A 50 -18.47 -6.08 -6.16
N LEU A 51 -17.64 -5.53 -7.05
CA LEU A 51 -17.03 -4.20 -6.84
C LEU A 51 -18.08 -3.08 -6.82
N VAL A 52 -19.01 -3.07 -7.75
CA VAL A 52 -20.06 -2.05 -7.82
C VAL A 52 -21.00 -2.14 -6.62
N SER A 53 -21.42 -3.36 -6.25
CA SER A 53 -22.34 -3.58 -5.12
C SER A 53 -21.71 -3.29 -3.76
N SER A 54 -20.37 -3.32 -3.65
CA SER A 54 -19.66 -2.93 -2.42
C SER A 54 -19.86 -1.46 -2.06
N GLY A 55 -20.22 -0.61 -3.03
CA GLY A 55 -20.37 0.83 -2.84
C GLY A 55 -19.04 1.59 -2.69
N ALA A 56 -17.90 0.94 -2.93
CA ALA A 56 -16.60 1.60 -2.91
C ALA A 56 -16.48 2.61 -4.07
N LYS A 57 -15.89 3.76 -3.78
CA LYS A 57 -15.55 4.79 -4.77
C LYS A 57 -14.08 4.77 -5.18
N ALA A 58 -13.26 4.09 -4.39
CA ALA A 58 -11.87 3.83 -4.72
C ALA A 58 -11.54 2.37 -4.41
N VAL A 59 -10.87 1.70 -5.33
CA VAL A 59 -10.45 0.31 -5.22
C VAL A 59 -8.96 0.26 -5.52
N PHE A 60 -8.21 -0.30 -4.61
CA PHE A 60 -6.76 -0.47 -4.73
C PHE A 60 -6.42 -1.96 -4.65
N THR A 61 -5.52 -2.43 -5.53
CA THR A 61 -5.07 -3.81 -5.49
C THR A 61 -3.58 -3.93 -5.79
N SER A 62 -2.91 -4.89 -5.12
CA SER A 62 -1.51 -5.21 -5.41
C SER A 62 -1.36 -6.10 -6.65
N LYS A 63 -2.44 -6.65 -7.17
CA LYS A 63 -2.41 -7.59 -8.28
C LYS A 63 -2.87 -6.95 -9.59
N SER A 64 -2.78 -7.72 -10.66
CA SER A 64 -3.21 -7.31 -12.00
C SER A 64 -4.73 -7.14 -12.10
N VAL A 65 -5.13 -6.27 -13.01
CA VAL A 65 -6.54 -5.95 -13.28
C VAL A 65 -6.81 -6.09 -14.78
N ASP A 66 -7.88 -6.79 -15.13
CA ASP A 66 -8.36 -6.91 -16.51
C ASP A 66 -8.88 -5.55 -17.02
N ASP A 67 -8.63 -5.25 -18.29
CA ASP A 67 -9.04 -3.98 -18.89
C ASP A 67 -10.56 -3.80 -18.94
N ARG A 68 -11.32 -4.89 -19.06
CA ARG A 68 -12.79 -4.87 -19.01
C ARG A 68 -13.28 -4.39 -17.65
N ILE A 69 -12.62 -4.83 -16.54
CA ILE A 69 -12.93 -4.36 -15.19
C ILE A 69 -12.56 -2.89 -15.02
N LYS A 70 -11.43 -2.44 -15.58
CA LYS A 70 -11.02 -1.03 -15.54
C LYS A 70 -12.06 -0.13 -16.23
N HIS A 71 -12.53 -0.54 -17.41
CA HIS A 71 -13.57 0.20 -18.15
C HIS A 71 -14.89 0.24 -17.37
N ALA A 72 -15.34 -0.89 -16.85
CA ALA A 72 -16.57 -0.94 -16.08
C ALA A 72 -16.50 -0.08 -14.80
N CYS A 73 -15.38 -0.11 -14.07
CA CYS A 73 -15.18 0.75 -12.91
C CYS A 73 -15.14 2.23 -13.29
N PHE A 74 -14.55 2.57 -14.44
CA PHE A 74 -14.54 3.94 -14.93
C PHE A 74 -15.94 4.45 -15.25
N ASP A 75 -16.77 3.64 -15.93
CA ASP A 75 -18.15 3.98 -16.27
C ASP A 75 -19.02 4.19 -15.03
N GLU A 76 -18.78 3.43 -13.96
CA GLU A 76 -19.43 3.57 -12.65
C GLU A 76 -18.82 4.67 -11.76
N GLY A 77 -17.80 5.37 -12.24
CA GLY A 77 -17.11 6.43 -11.51
C GLY A 77 -16.30 5.93 -10.31
N ILE A 78 -15.80 4.70 -10.37
CA ILE A 78 -14.94 4.08 -9.37
C ILE A 78 -13.48 4.28 -9.78
N LEU A 79 -12.68 4.88 -8.90
CA LEU A 79 -11.23 4.95 -9.09
C LEU A 79 -10.62 3.56 -8.84
N LEU A 80 -10.00 2.98 -9.85
CA LEU A 80 -9.32 1.68 -9.73
C LEU A 80 -7.83 1.83 -9.98
N VAL A 81 -7.02 1.40 -9.01
CA VAL A 81 -5.56 1.39 -9.08
C VAL A 81 -5.06 -0.02 -8.83
N GLY A 82 -4.39 -0.58 -9.82
CA GLY A 82 -3.81 -1.93 -9.72
C GLY A 82 -2.30 -1.92 -9.68
N MET A 83 -1.71 -3.09 -9.41
CA MET A 83 -0.26 -3.34 -9.39
C MET A 83 0.50 -2.44 -8.41
N MET A 84 -0.11 -2.17 -7.25
CA MET A 84 0.58 -1.51 -6.15
C MET A 84 1.56 -2.48 -5.48
N GLU A 85 2.59 -1.94 -4.85
CA GLU A 85 3.46 -2.75 -3.99
C GLU A 85 2.68 -3.27 -2.79
N ASP A 86 2.98 -4.50 -2.35
CA ASP A 86 2.26 -5.12 -1.24
C ASP A 86 2.37 -4.29 0.05
N SER A 87 3.55 -3.71 0.35
CA SER A 87 3.73 -2.77 1.46
C SER A 87 2.87 -1.50 1.32
N GLY A 88 2.77 -0.96 0.12
CA GLY A 88 1.98 0.25 -0.14
C GLY A 88 0.48 0.03 0.04
N ILE A 89 -0.03 -1.17 -0.24
CA ILE A 89 -1.45 -1.46 -0.01
C ILE A 89 -1.76 -1.75 1.47
N GLU A 90 -0.80 -2.32 2.22
CA GLU A 90 -0.89 -2.49 3.66
C GLU A 90 -0.92 -1.14 4.38
N ASP A 91 -0.03 -0.23 4.00
CA ASP A 91 0.01 1.14 4.50
C ASP A 91 -1.29 1.89 4.19
N LEU A 92 -1.79 1.77 2.96
CA LEU A 92 -3.04 2.37 2.55
C LEU A 92 -4.23 1.82 3.35
N ALA A 93 -4.30 0.51 3.53
CA ALA A 93 -5.36 -0.14 4.31
C ALA A 93 -5.33 0.35 5.76
N SER A 94 -4.13 0.41 6.37
CA SER A 94 -3.94 0.95 7.73
C SER A 94 -4.36 2.42 7.83
N ALA A 95 -3.94 3.26 6.87
CA ALA A 95 -4.25 4.68 6.85
C ALA A 95 -5.74 4.97 6.65
N THR A 96 -6.44 4.18 5.86
CA THR A 96 -7.87 4.35 5.53
C THR A 96 -8.80 3.59 6.45
N ASN A 97 -8.27 2.77 7.37
CA ASN A 97 -9.02 1.77 8.15
C ASN A 97 -9.79 0.78 7.27
N ALA A 98 -9.31 0.48 6.07
CA ALA A 98 -9.86 -0.57 5.22
C ALA A 98 -9.32 -1.92 5.65
N THR A 99 -10.14 -2.96 5.53
CA THR A 99 -9.69 -4.33 5.74
C THR A 99 -9.11 -4.88 4.44
N LEU A 100 -7.90 -5.45 4.49
CA LEU A 100 -7.31 -6.15 3.37
C LEU A 100 -8.12 -7.40 3.04
N THR A 101 -8.64 -7.48 1.82
CA THR A 101 -9.52 -8.58 1.39
C THR A 101 -8.87 -9.39 0.27
N ASN A 102 -8.83 -10.71 0.46
CA ASN A 102 -8.24 -11.66 -0.49
C ASN A 102 -9.25 -12.17 -1.52
N HIS A 103 -10.54 -12.13 -1.20
CA HIS A 103 -11.60 -12.65 -2.05
C HIS A 103 -12.75 -11.66 -2.14
N LEU A 104 -13.25 -11.44 -3.36
CA LEU A 104 -14.39 -10.55 -3.57
C LEU A 104 -15.70 -11.06 -2.95
N GLY A 105 -15.79 -12.37 -2.66
CA GLY A 105 -16.94 -12.96 -1.96
C GLY A 105 -17.03 -12.60 -0.48
N ASP A 106 -15.93 -12.15 0.12
CA ASP A 106 -15.84 -11.79 1.55
C ASP A 106 -16.05 -10.30 1.79
N LEU A 107 -16.46 -9.55 0.75
CA LEU A 107 -16.71 -8.13 0.86
C LEU A 107 -17.98 -7.86 1.65
N ASP A 108 -17.83 -7.12 2.73
CA ASP A 108 -18.92 -6.60 3.55
C ASP A 108 -18.72 -5.11 3.84
N ALA A 109 -19.67 -4.51 4.54
CA ALA A 109 -19.60 -3.11 4.91
C ALA A 109 -18.40 -2.79 5.85
N SER A 110 -17.89 -3.78 6.59
CA SER A 110 -16.74 -3.64 7.48
C SER A 110 -15.40 -3.68 6.74
N SER A 111 -15.39 -4.15 5.49
CA SER A 111 -14.20 -4.16 4.63
C SER A 111 -13.85 -2.77 4.09
N LEU A 112 -14.81 -1.84 4.12
CA LEU A 112 -14.66 -0.50 3.59
C LEU A 112 -13.91 0.42 4.56
N GLY A 113 -12.85 1.03 4.06
CA GLY A 113 -12.20 2.17 4.70
C GLY A 113 -12.74 3.51 4.19
N SER A 114 -12.12 4.60 4.62
CA SER A 114 -12.47 5.94 4.18
C SER A 114 -11.26 6.78 3.80
N LEU A 115 -11.37 7.58 2.74
CA LEU A 115 -10.40 8.60 2.37
C LEU A 115 -11.10 9.95 2.18
N LEU A 116 -10.35 11.05 2.33
CA LEU A 116 -10.84 12.40 2.09
C LEU A 116 -10.69 12.79 0.62
N ALA A 117 -9.54 12.50 0.03
CA ALA A 117 -9.27 12.74 -1.37
C ALA A 117 -8.24 11.76 -1.93
N ALA A 118 -8.32 11.50 -3.22
CA ALA A 118 -7.28 10.79 -3.96
C ALA A 118 -6.96 11.56 -5.25
N LYS A 119 -5.67 11.78 -5.51
CA LYS A 119 -5.16 12.51 -6.65
C LYS A 119 -4.03 11.71 -7.32
N ILE A 120 -4.08 11.63 -8.64
CA ILE A 120 -3.00 11.09 -9.44
C ILE A 120 -2.23 12.27 -10.03
N GLU A 121 -0.96 12.36 -9.71
CA GLU A 121 -0.02 13.32 -10.31
C GLU A 121 0.88 12.61 -11.29
N VAL A 122 0.93 13.17 -12.51
CA VAL A 122 1.84 12.70 -13.55
C VAL A 122 2.89 13.77 -13.75
N SER A 123 4.15 13.42 -13.53
CA SER A 123 5.28 14.29 -13.80
C SER A 123 6.13 13.71 -14.93
N GLU A 124 6.42 14.53 -15.92
CA GLU A 124 7.39 14.19 -16.96
C GLU A 124 8.75 14.76 -16.55
N ARG A 125 9.75 13.90 -16.50
CA ARG A 125 11.15 14.26 -16.24
C ARG A 125 12.01 13.75 -17.39
N GLU A 126 13.25 14.24 -17.47
CA GLU A 126 14.22 13.79 -18.50
C GLU A 126 14.48 12.27 -18.46
N ASP A 127 14.31 11.63 -17.29
CA ASP A 127 14.46 10.20 -17.05
C ASP A 127 13.18 9.37 -17.26
N GLY A 128 12.08 10.03 -17.67
CA GLY A 128 10.81 9.37 -17.99
C GLY A 128 9.58 9.94 -17.27
N ARG A 129 8.45 9.31 -17.57
CA ARG A 129 7.16 9.65 -16.98
C ARG A 129 7.01 8.93 -15.63
N ARG A 130 6.78 9.70 -14.56
CA ARG A 130 6.48 9.18 -13.23
C ARG A 130 5.04 9.49 -12.87
N THR A 131 4.34 8.47 -12.41
CA THR A 131 2.98 8.61 -11.88
C THR A 131 3.02 8.42 -10.37
N ARG A 132 2.45 9.38 -9.64
CA ARG A 132 2.35 9.35 -8.18
C ARG A 132 0.88 9.36 -7.81
N LEU A 133 0.48 8.45 -6.94
CA LEU A 133 -0.82 8.48 -6.28
C LEU A 133 -0.67 9.16 -4.92
N ILE A 134 -1.46 10.20 -4.68
CA ILE A 134 -1.54 10.89 -3.40
C ILE A 134 -2.91 10.59 -2.83
N VAL A 135 -2.95 10.02 -1.63
CA VAL A 135 -4.17 9.71 -0.90
C VAL A 135 -4.18 10.56 0.37
N GLU A 136 -5.23 11.36 0.52
CA GLU A 136 -5.46 12.16 1.71
C GLU A 136 -6.45 11.42 2.61
N VAL A 137 -6.07 11.22 3.85
CA VAL A 137 -6.84 10.54 4.89
C VAL A 137 -7.09 11.49 6.06
N GLY A 138 -8.03 11.15 6.94
CA GLY A 138 -8.32 11.98 8.11
C GLY A 138 -7.18 11.96 9.14
N ASP A 139 -7.19 12.92 10.05
CA ASP A 139 -6.17 13.11 11.10
C ASP A 139 -5.95 11.88 12.01
N ALA A 140 -6.91 10.96 12.04
CA ALA A 140 -6.85 9.73 12.84
C ALA A 140 -6.09 8.58 12.15
N ALA A 141 -5.57 8.77 10.95
CA ALA A 141 -4.94 7.70 10.17
C ALA A 141 -3.66 7.14 10.79
N GLY A 142 -2.96 7.91 11.64
CA GLY A 142 -1.72 7.48 12.31
C GLY A 142 -0.55 7.21 11.36
N LEU A 143 -0.69 7.52 10.08
CA LEU A 143 0.33 7.32 9.05
C LEU A 143 0.61 8.63 8.31
N VAL A 144 1.90 8.97 8.19
CA VAL A 144 2.37 10.13 7.43
C VAL A 144 3.49 9.67 6.50
N THR A 145 3.38 10.00 5.22
CA THR A 145 4.44 9.76 4.25
C THR A 145 5.30 10.98 4.07
N LEU A 146 6.59 10.84 4.31
CA LEU A 146 7.58 11.88 4.04
C LEU A 146 8.21 11.65 2.67
N ASP A 147 8.01 12.61 1.76
CA ASP A 147 8.61 12.59 0.43
C ASP A 147 9.92 13.40 0.47
N VAL A 148 11.04 12.70 0.40
CA VAL A 148 12.37 13.31 0.43
C VAL A 148 12.85 13.54 -1.00
N GLY A 149 12.85 14.80 -1.43
CA GLY A 149 13.43 15.22 -2.71
C GLY A 149 14.92 15.53 -2.60
N GLY A 150 15.67 15.27 -3.66
CA GLY A 150 17.11 15.54 -3.69
C GLY A 150 17.74 15.26 -5.04
N GLY A 151 19.06 15.23 -5.09
CA GLY A 151 19.82 14.80 -6.26
C GLY A 151 19.61 13.33 -6.57
N GLN A 152 20.09 12.87 -7.71
CA GLN A 152 19.97 11.46 -8.09
C GLN A 152 21.00 10.58 -7.36
N GLY A 153 20.64 9.31 -7.12
CA GLY A 153 21.55 8.26 -6.67
C GLY A 153 21.85 8.27 -5.17
N VAL A 154 23.06 7.94 -4.81
CA VAL A 154 23.53 7.69 -3.44
C VAL A 154 23.21 8.81 -2.44
N ALA A 155 23.25 10.07 -2.90
CA ALA A 155 22.96 11.21 -2.02
C ALA A 155 21.50 11.21 -1.52
N THR A 156 20.54 10.85 -2.37
CA THR A 156 19.12 10.75 -1.97
C THR A 156 18.90 9.61 -1.00
N GLU A 157 19.54 8.46 -1.22
CA GLU A 157 19.47 7.31 -0.31
C GLU A 157 20.03 7.66 1.08
N GLU A 158 21.15 8.42 1.13
CA GLU A 158 21.71 8.89 2.39
C GLU A 158 20.79 9.89 3.10
N TYR A 159 20.10 10.78 2.38
CA TYR A 159 19.10 11.66 2.98
C TYR A 159 17.93 10.88 3.58
N VAL A 160 17.40 9.88 2.86
CA VAL A 160 16.33 9.02 3.36
C VAL A 160 16.77 8.30 4.63
N ARG A 161 18.00 7.74 4.64
CA ARG A 161 18.57 7.06 5.81
C ARG A 161 18.73 8.00 6.99
N ALA A 162 19.31 9.18 6.78
CA ALA A 162 19.51 10.17 7.83
C ALA A 162 18.17 10.67 8.42
N MET A 163 17.15 10.86 7.58
CA MET A 163 15.80 11.21 8.03
C MET A 163 15.20 10.09 8.88
N TYR A 164 15.34 8.84 8.45
CA TYR A 164 14.85 7.68 9.20
C TYR A 164 15.52 7.58 10.57
N ASP A 165 16.87 7.72 10.63
CA ASP A 165 17.62 7.69 11.87
C ASP A 165 17.21 8.84 12.81
N GLY A 166 16.97 10.04 12.26
CA GLY A 166 16.48 11.18 13.01
C GLY A 166 15.10 10.95 13.61
N LEU A 167 14.16 10.42 12.82
CA LEU A 167 12.80 10.10 13.28
C LEU A 167 12.82 9.02 14.37
N ARG A 168 13.63 7.97 14.21
CA ARG A 168 13.82 6.93 15.25
C ARG A 168 14.38 7.51 16.54
N SER A 169 15.35 8.41 16.45
CA SER A 169 15.91 9.07 17.61
C SER A 169 14.87 9.93 18.34
N LEU A 170 14.01 10.65 17.61
CA LEU A 170 12.90 11.41 18.19
C LEU A 170 11.87 10.50 18.85
N GLU A 171 11.51 9.39 18.22
CA GLU A 171 10.61 8.39 18.78
C GLU A 171 11.09 7.90 20.15
N MET A 172 12.39 7.55 20.24
CA MET A 172 13.01 7.10 21.50
C MET A 172 12.99 8.19 22.58
N VAL A 173 13.30 9.44 22.20
CA VAL A 173 13.27 10.57 23.15
C VAL A 173 11.86 10.81 23.69
N ILE A 174 10.85 10.73 22.83
CA ILE A 174 9.45 10.94 23.24
C ILE A 174 8.98 9.76 24.11
N GLY A 175 9.35 8.52 23.78
CA GLY A 175 8.96 7.32 24.52
C GLY A 175 9.65 7.22 25.88
N ASP A 176 10.95 7.44 25.92
CA ASP A 176 11.77 7.25 27.13
C ASP A 176 11.83 8.51 28.03
N GLY A 177 11.45 9.67 27.51
CA GLY A 177 11.45 10.93 28.23
C GLY A 177 12.84 11.46 28.59
N GLY A 178 13.90 10.94 27.95
CA GLY A 178 15.27 11.32 28.26
C GLY A 178 16.24 11.16 27.09
N VAL A 179 17.39 11.84 27.20
CA VAL A 179 18.47 11.74 26.23
C VAL A 179 19.78 11.47 26.92
N LEU A 180 20.63 10.71 26.27
CA LEU A 180 22.04 10.52 26.68
C LEU A 180 22.94 11.34 25.78
N LEU A 181 23.98 11.91 26.36
CA LEU A 181 24.99 12.64 25.60
C LEU A 181 25.73 11.67 24.68
N GLY A 182 25.86 12.04 23.42
CA GLY A 182 26.61 11.30 22.42
C GLY A 182 28.15 11.44 22.55
N GLY A 183 28.85 11.06 21.51
CA GLY A 183 30.33 11.21 21.46
C GLY A 183 31.12 10.37 22.47
N GLY A 184 30.53 9.27 22.95
CA GLY A 184 31.17 8.39 23.94
C GLY A 184 31.05 8.85 25.40
N ALA A 185 30.32 9.94 25.67
CA ALA A 185 30.16 10.47 27.03
C ALA A 185 29.59 9.45 28.01
N PHE A 186 28.56 8.69 27.57
CA PHE A 186 27.94 7.62 28.35
C PHE A 186 28.96 6.52 28.71
N HIS A 187 29.79 6.11 27.73
CA HIS A 187 30.79 5.05 27.96
C HIS A 187 31.88 5.49 28.96
N ILE A 188 32.29 6.75 28.89
CA ILE A 188 33.25 7.32 29.84
C ILE A 188 32.64 7.39 31.23
N ALA A 189 31.39 7.91 31.35
CA ALA A 189 30.71 7.99 32.63
C ALA A 189 30.49 6.61 33.27
N ALA A 190 30.10 5.62 32.48
CA ALA A 190 29.97 4.24 32.94
C ALA A 190 31.27 3.63 33.39
N ALA A 191 32.37 3.86 32.65
CA ALA A 191 33.71 3.36 33.00
C ALA A 191 34.22 3.99 34.32
N LEU A 192 34.00 5.28 34.53
CA LEU A 192 34.37 5.95 35.78
C LEU A 192 33.55 5.39 36.96
N HIS A 193 32.24 5.25 36.79
CA HIS A 193 31.39 4.71 37.85
C HIS A 193 31.75 3.26 38.22
N LEU A 194 32.07 2.42 37.24
CA LEU A 194 32.52 1.05 37.48
C LEU A 194 33.86 0.98 38.23
N ARG A 195 34.79 1.92 37.99
CA ARG A 195 36.03 2.02 38.73
C ARG A 195 35.78 2.39 40.19
N GLU A 196 34.93 3.38 40.45
CA GLU A 196 34.54 3.76 41.80
C GLU A 196 33.88 2.60 42.57
N LEU A 197 32.99 1.85 41.92
CA LEU A 197 32.39 0.66 42.48
C LEU A 197 33.39 -0.44 42.80
N ALA A 198 34.35 -0.67 41.93
CA ALA A 198 35.39 -1.65 42.15
C ALA A 198 36.30 -1.29 43.35
N GLU A 199 36.67 -0.02 43.50
CA GLU A 199 37.41 0.47 44.65
C GLU A 199 36.64 0.37 45.98
N ALA A 200 35.30 0.57 45.91
CA ALA A 200 34.42 0.47 47.08
C ALA A 200 34.13 -0.98 47.50
N THR A 201 34.37 -1.96 46.62
CA THR A 201 34.03 -3.38 46.86
C THR A 201 35.30 -4.23 47.17
N ALA A 202 36.49 -3.68 46.98
CA ALA A 202 37.75 -4.32 47.28
C ALA A 202 38.15 -4.09 48.76
#